data_a2dcb621b4a572902fd27f027240b0b0
#
_entry.id   a2dcb621b4a572902fd27f027240b0b0
#
_cell.length_a   1.000
_cell.length_b   1.000
_cell.length_c   1.000
_cell.angle_alpha   90.00
_cell.angle_beta   90.00
_cell.angle_gamma   90.00
#
_symmetry.space_group_name_H-M   'P 1'
#
loop_
_entity.id
_entity.type
_entity.pdbx_description
1 polymer ?
#
loop_
_entity_poly.entity_id
_entity_poly.type
_entity_poly.pdbx_seq_one_letter_code
_entity_poly.pdbx_strand_id
1 'polypeptide(L)'
;MDNTRSVYGIDLGTTYSCIAQVDKFDQAIVLRNFEGDATTPSAVYFEDMDHVVVGKEAKGMLATEPTKTAVFIKRHIGVDDSFDKNTNEFPYHYDPTEI
;
A
#
# COMPACT_ATOMS: atom_id res chain seq x y z
N MET A 1 -8.59 13.67 -30.06
CA MET A 1 -8.26 13.31 -29.71
C MET A 1 -8.10 13.04 -28.79
N ASP A 2 -7.95 12.78 -28.64
CA ASP A 2 -8.04 12.30 -27.74
C ASP A 2 -7.27 12.52 -26.82
N ASN A 3 -7.18 12.96 -26.37
CA ASN A 3 -6.67 13.29 -25.45
C ASN A 3 -6.82 12.62 -24.41
N THR A 4 -6.59 11.70 -24.50
CA THR A 4 -6.90 10.77 -23.54
C THR A 4 -5.85 10.43 -22.57
N ARG A 5 -4.98 11.29 -22.30
CA ARG A 5 -4.05 11.05 -21.24
C ARG A 5 -4.76 11.06 -19.92
N SER A 6 -4.68 9.97 -19.20
CA SER A 6 -5.18 9.91 -17.84
C SER A 6 -4.07 10.32 -16.88
N VAL A 7 -4.40 11.23 -16.00
CA VAL A 7 -3.46 11.65 -14.96
C VAL A 7 -3.99 11.17 -13.63
N TYR A 8 -3.14 10.45 -12.91
CA TYR A 8 -3.50 9.92 -11.60
C TYR A 8 -2.57 10.49 -10.55
N GLY A 9 -3.13 10.79 -9.40
CA GLY A 9 -2.37 11.17 -8.23
C GLY A 9 -2.49 10.09 -7.18
N ILE A 10 -1.39 9.69 -6.59
CA ILE A 10 -1.38 8.67 -5.56
C ILE A 10 -0.81 9.28 -4.30
N ASP A 11 -1.55 9.16 -3.21
CA ASP A 11 -1.09 9.54 -1.88
C ASP A 11 -0.80 8.25 -1.12
N LEU A 12 0.47 7.92 -0.99
CA LEU A 12 0.89 6.75 -0.23
C LEU A 12 1.15 7.19 1.20
N GLY A 13 0.12 7.08 2.03
CA GLY A 13 0.23 7.48 3.43
C GLY A 13 0.78 6.36 4.30
N THR A 14 1.19 6.71 5.50
CA THR A 14 1.70 5.73 6.46
C THR A 14 0.60 4.76 6.89
N THR A 15 -0.60 5.26 7.08
CA THR A 15 -1.74 4.47 7.56
C THR A 15 -2.74 4.17 6.46
N TYR A 16 -3.03 5.17 5.63
CA TYR A 16 -4.00 5.04 4.55
C TYR A 16 -3.41 5.59 3.26
N SER A 17 -3.83 4.99 2.15
CA SER A 17 -3.45 5.46 0.82
C SER A 17 -4.70 5.78 0.03
N CYS A 18 -4.58 6.64 -0.97
CA CYS A 18 -5.68 6.89 -1.88
C CYS A 18 -5.14 7.22 -3.26
N ILE A 19 -6.03 7.11 -4.24
CA ILE A 19 -5.70 7.43 -5.62
C ILE A 19 -6.81 8.29 -6.21
N ALA A 20 -6.43 9.29 -6.96
CA ALA A 20 -7.37 10.18 -7.61
C ALA A 20 -7.03 10.28 -9.09
N GLN A 21 -8.04 10.57 -9.89
CA GLN A 21 -7.91 10.80 -11.30
C GLN A 21 -8.32 12.24 -11.60
N VAL A 22 -7.62 12.89 -12.50
CA VAL A 22 -8.00 14.23 -12.95
C VAL A 22 -8.90 14.07 -14.15
N ASP A 23 -10.10 14.65 -14.08
CA ASP A 23 -11.05 14.55 -15.16
C ASP A 23 -10.79 15.63 -16.22
N LYS A 24 -11.65 15.66 -17.24
CA LYS A 24 -11.49 16.60 -18.36
C LYS A 24 -11.73 18.05 -17.97
N PHE A 25 -12.24 18.29 -16.78
CA PHE A 25 -12.46 19.64 -16.24
C PHE A 25 -11.37 20.06 -15.25
N ASP A 26 -10.27 19.32 -15.22
CA ASP A 26 -9.16 19.54 -14.28
C ASP A 26 -9.56 19.39 -12.82
N GLN A 27 -10.56 18.56 -12.57
CA GLN A 27 -11.00 18.28 -11.22
C GLN A 27 -10.50 16.91 -10.78
N ALA A 28 -9.98 16.85 -9.57
CA ALA A 28 -9.52 15.58 -9.01
C ALA A 28 -10.70 14.81 -8.45
N ILE A 29 -10.80 13.55 -8.87
CA ILE A 29 -11.87 12.66 -8.44
C ILE A 29 -11.22 11.47 -7.76
N VAL A 30 -11.52 11.27 -6.48
CA VAL A 30 -10.98 10.13 -5.75
C VAL A 30 -11.64 8.86 -6.22
N LEU A 31 -10.83 7.86 -6.55
CA LEU A 31 -11.32 6.56 -6.99
C LEU A 31 -11.52 5.67 -5.77
N ARG A 32 -12.60 4.91 -5.79
CA ARG A 32 -12.92 4.01 -4.70
C ARG A 32 -12.31 2.64 -4.94
N ASN A 33 -11.95 1.97 -3.87
CA ASN A 33 -11.39 0.62 -3.95
C ASN A 33 -12.52 -0.42 -4.11
N PHE A 34 -12.15 -1.70 -4.10
CA PHE A 34 -13.12 -2.78 -4.26
C PHE A 34 -14.20 -2.79 -3.19
N GLU A 35 -13.88 -2.28 -2.01
CA GLU A 35 -14.84 -2.22 -0.92
C GLU A 35 -15.71 -0.98 -0.97
N GLY A 36 -15.48 -0.13 -1.95
CA GLY A 36 -16.24 1.11 -2.09
C GLY A 36 -15.73 2.27 -1.26
N ASP A 37 -14.55 2.13 -0.68
CA ASP A 37 -13.98 3.16 0.19
C ASP A 37 -13.05 4.08 -0.58
N ALA A 38 -13.03 5.35 -0.19
CA ALA A 38 -12.17 6.36 -0.82
C ALA A 38 -10.71 6.20 -0.40
N THR A 39 -10.46 5.57 0.75
CA THR A 39 -9.10 5.31 1.22
C THR A 39 -8.91 3.84 1.44
N THR A 40 -7.66 3.39 1.30
CA THR A 40 -7.28 2.00 1.47
C THR A 40 -6.21 1.94 2.56
N PRO A 41 -6.38 1.11 3.58
CA PRO A 41 -5.31 0.93 4.55
C PRO A 41 -4.01 0.53 3.89
N SER A 42 -2.93 1.18 4.29
CA SER A 42 -1.60 0.89 3.75
C SER A 42 -1.05 -0.36 4.42
N ALA A 43 -1.64 -1.49 4.08
CA ALA A 43 -1.33 -2.78 4.68
C ALA A 43 -1.33 -3.85 3.60
N VAL A 44 -0.38 -4.78 3.71
CA VAL A 44 -0.26 -5.89 2.78
C VAL A 44 -0.08 -7.17 3.60
N TYR A 45 -0.89 -8.18 3.31
CA TYR A 45 -0.80 -9.48 3.94
C TYR A 45 -0.29 -10.48 2.89
N PHE A 46 0.81 -11.15 3.22
CA PHE A 46 1.41 -12.15 2.35
C PHE A 46 0.93 -13.53 2.78
N GLU A 47 -0.16 -13.98 2.17
CA GLU A 47 -0.72 -15.28 2.49
C GLU A 47 0.26 -16.39 2.09
N ASP A 48 0.75 -16.31 0.86
CA ASP A 48 1.83 -17.18 0.39
C ASP A 48 2.57 -16.46 -0.75
N MET A 49 3.46 -17.17 -1.43
CA MET A 49 4.29 -16.55 -2.47
C MET A 49 3.48 -15.96 -3.63
N ASP A 50 2.30 -16.51 -3.87
CA ASP A 50 1.48 -16.13 -5.01
C ASP A 50 0.25 -15.32 -4.63
N HIS A 51 -0.06 -15.24 -3.34
CA HIS A 51 -1.30 -14.60 -2.89
C HIS A 51 -1.00 -13.47 -1.92
N VAL A 52 -1.34 -12.28 -2.36
CA VAL A 52 -1.14 -11.05 -1.58
C VAL A 52 -2.48 -10.36 -1.44
N VAL A 53 -2.79 -9.94 -0.23
CA VAL A 53 -4.01 -9.19 0.07
C VAL A 53 -3.63 -7.79 0.51
N VAL A 54 -4.31 -6.79 0.01
CA VAL A 54 -4.00 -5.39 0.28
C VAL A 54 -5.21 -4.71 0.91
N GLY A 55 -4.96 -3.84 1.86
CA GLY A 55 -5.98 -2.96 2.38
C GLY A 55 -6.63 -3.45 3.66
N LYS A 56 -7.94 -3.31 3.74
CA LYS A 56 -8.71 -3.56 4.95
C LYS A 56 -8.56 -4.98 5.48
N GLU A 57 -8.64 -5.97 4.59
CA GLU A 57 -8.48 -7.36 5.00
C GLU A 57 -7.06 -7.62 5.50
N ALA A 58 -6.06 -7.03 4.84
CA ALA A 58 -4.68 -7.17 5.26
C ALA A 58 -4.48 -6.59 6.65
N LYS A 59 -5.04 -5.43 6.89
CA LYS A 59 -4.93 -4.78 8.20
C LYS A 59 -5.56 -5.66 9.28
N GLY A 60 -6.65 -6.34 8.96
CA GLY A 60 -7.31 -7.25 9.88
C GLY A 60 -6.45 -8.45 10.26
N MET A 61 -5.51 -8.84 9.40
CA MET A 61 -4.65 -9.99 9.67
C MET A 61 -3.50 -9.65 10.61
N LEU A 62 -3.30 -8.37 10.92
CA LEU A 62 -2.19 -7.97 11.77
C LEU A 62 -2.24 -8.62 13.15
N ALA A 63 -3.42 -8.82 13.68
CA ALA A 63 -3.59 -9.40 15.02
C ALA A 63 -3.25 -10.89 15.06
N THR A 64 -3.51 -11.63 13.99
CA THR A 64 -3.35 -13.08 13.97
C THR A 64 -2.11 -13.53 13.20
N GLU A 65 -1.67 -12.74 12.21
CA GLU A 65 -0.52 -13.08 11.38
C GLU A 65 0.42 -11.89 11.24
N PRO A 66 0.98 -11.40 12.36
CA PRO A 66 1.78 -10.17 12.32
C PRO A 66 3.06 -10.30 11.51
N THR A 67 3.65 -11.50 11.43
CA THR A 67 4.90 -11.67 10.68
C THR A 67 4.68 -11.72 9.17
N LYS A 68 3.43 -11.88 8.74
CA LYS A 68 3.07 -11.90 7.33
C LYS A 68 2.34 -10.65 6.90
N THR A 69 2.17 -9.69 7.78
CA THR A 69 1.39 -8.48 7.51
C THR A 69 2.28 -7.26 7.63
N ALA A 70 2.48 -6.57 6.52
CA ALA A 70 3.30 -5.35 6.49
C ALA A 70 2.40 -4.14 6.66
N VAL A 71 2.72 -3.32 7.66
CA VAL A 71 2.03 -2.04 7.89
C VAL A 71 3.09 -0.97 8.10
N PHE A 72 2.69 0.29 7.94
CA PHE A 72 3.59 1.42 8.10
C PHE A 72 4.81 1.32 7.18
N ILE A 73 4.62 0.71 6.02
CA ILE A 73 5.74 0.40 5.12
C ILE A 73 6.43 1.65 4.60
N LYS A 74 5.72 2.77 4.55
CA LYS A 74 6.29 4.03 4.09
C LYS A 74 7.51 4.43 4.91
N ARG A 75 7.57 4.02 6.17
CA ARG A 75 8.71 4.32 7.05
C ARG A 75 9.96 3.56 6.64
N HIS A 76 9.80 2.51 5.84
CA HIS A 76 10.89 1.60 5.48
C HIS A 76 11.27 1.64 4.01
N ILE A 77 10.46 2.27 3.17
CA ILE A 77 10.72 2.35 1.74
C ILE A 77 12.05 3.04 1.52
N GLY A 78 12.90 2.40 0.72
CA GLY A 78 14.22 2.95 0.40
C GLY A 78 15.31 2.66 1.42
N VAL A 79 14.97 2.00 2.53
CA VAL A 79 15.96 1.57 3.51
C VAL A 79 16.55 0.24 3.04
N ASP A 80 17.87 0.10 3.10
CA ASP A 80 18.49 -1.12 2.61
C ASP A 80 18.34 -2.30 3.58
N ASP A 81 18.73 -3.48 3.11
CA ASP A 81 18.55 -4.71 3.86
C ASP A 81 19.25 -4.74 5.20
N SER A 82 20.36 -4.05 5.32
CA SER A 82 21.12 -4.07 6.56
C SER A 82 20.34 -3.47 7.73
N PHE A 83 19.43 -2.58 7.43
CA PHE A 83 18.56 -1.98 8.42
C PHE A 83 17.73 -3.06 9.14
N ASP A 84 17.09 -3.92 8.38
CA ASP A 84 16.24 -4.96 8.94
C ASP A 84 17.01 -5.97 9.75
N LYS A 85 18.18 -6.36 9.23
CA LYS A 85 19.00 -7.38 9.86
C LYS A 85 19.56 -6.94 11.19
N ASN A 86 19.83 -5.64 11.31
CA ASN A 86 20.51 -5.11 12.49
C ASN A 86 19.57 -4.65 13.57
N THR A 87 18.37 -4.23 13.20
CA THR A 87 17.46 -3.58 14.14
C THR A 87 16.20 -4.36 14.45
N ASN A 88 15.87 -5.34 13.62
CA ASN A 88 14.62 -6.09 13.72
C ASN A 88 13.38 -5.19 13.63
N GLU A 89 13.53 -4.04 13.02
CA GLU A 89 12.41 -3.12 12.88
C GLU A 89 11.46 -3.52 11.74
N PHE A 90 11.93 -4.41 10.88
CA PHE A 90 11.11 -4.89 9.76
C PHE A 90 11.17 -6.42 9.74
N PRO A 91 10.29 -7.08 10.50
CA PRO A 91 10.34 -8.53 10.68
C PRO A 91 9.77 -9.35 9.52
N TYR A 92 9.43 -8.72 8.41
CA TYR A 92 8.81 -9.39 7.28
C TYR A 92 9.86 -10.02 6.38
N HIS A 93 9.44 -10.99 5.59
CA HIS A 93 10.33 -11.71 4.69
C HIS A 93 10.60 -10.98 3.38
N TYR A 94 9.94 -9.87 3.14
CA TYR A 94 10.03 -9.13 1.90
C TYR A 94 10.74 -7.81 2.12
N ASP A 95 11.49 -7.39 1.11
CA ASP A 95 12.13 -6.08 1.12
C ASP A 95 11.05 -5.00 1.12
N PRO A 96 11.19 -3.92 1.89
CA PRO A 96 10.19 -2.85 1.88
C PRO A 96 9.87 -2.29 0.51
N THR A 97 10.84 -2.30 -0.40
CA THR A 97 10.60 -1.80 -1.76
C THR A 97 9.78 -2.77 -2.60
N GLU A 98 9.65 -4.02 -2.18
CA GLU A 98 8.83 -5.00 -2.89
C GLU A 98 7.36 -4.96 -2.47
N ILE A 99 7.05 -4.29 -1.37
CA ILE A 99 5.71 -4.22 -0.83
C ILE A 99 4.95 -3.08 -1.47
#